data_43a838b3246b199707621bccfd8048c8
#
_entry.id   43a838b3246b199707621bccfd8048c8
#
_cell.length_a   1.000
_cell.length_b   1.000
_cell.length_c   1.000
_cell.angle_alpha   90.00
_cell.angle_beta   90.00
_cell.angle_gamma   90.00
#
_symmetry.space_group_name_H-M   'P 1'
#
loop_
_entity.id
_entity.type
_entity.pdbx_description
1 polymer ?
#
loop_
_entity_poly.entity_id
_entity_poly.type
_entity_poly.pdbx_seq_one_letter_code
_entity_poly.pdbx_strand_id
1 'polypeptide(L)'
;MIKRSRANRTERATFRNIRNEHKFIDVVHHGDGHYYMIQYIKHELPERTVVNYMGTRCGHKQKFRIGKATLMGILEDYKKVEEV
;
A
#
# COMPACT_ATOMS: atom_id res chain seq x y z
N MET A 1 -19.76 5.74 -28.09
CA MET A 1 -18.60 5.87 -27.18
C MET A 1 -18.70 4.85 -26.06
N ILE A 2 -17.65 4.15 -25.82
CA ILE A 2 -17.63 3.16 -24.76
C ILE A 2 -17.13 3.81 -23.49
N LYS A 3 -17.99 3.83 -22.48
CA LYS A 3 -17.56 4.29 -21.16
C LYS A 3 -16.86 3.15 -20.45
N ARG A 4 -15.73 3.44 -19.87
CA ARG A 4 -15.07 2.48 -19.01
C ARG A 4 -15.88 2.27 -17.75
N SER A 5 -16.11 1.04 -17.43
CA SER A 5 -16.76 0.69 -16.17
C SER A 5 -15.83 1.07 -15.02
N ARG A 6 -16.40 1.62 -13.94
CA ARG A 6 -15.64 1.87 -12.72
C ARG A 6 -15.11 0.58 -12.11
N ALA A 7 -15.73 -0.54 -12.41
CA ALA A 7 -15.29 -1.84 -11.93
C ALA A 7 -13.88 -2.21 -12.40
N ASN A 8 -13.40 -1.61 -13.48
CA ASN A 8 -12.05 -1.86 -14.01
C ASN A 8 -11.02 -0.86 -13.48
N ARG A 9 -11.45 0.08 -12.66
CA ARG A 9 -10.57 1.11 -12.15
C ARG A 9 -9.82 0.62 -10.93
N THR A 10 -8.52 0.84 -10.90
CA THR A 10 -7.69 0.55 -9.75
C THR A 10 -7.24 1.85 -9.11
N GLU A 11 -7.47 1.98 -7.81
CA GLU A 11 -7.04 3.13 -7.04
C GLU A 11 -5.91 2.71 -6.11
N ARG A 12 -4.91 3.56 -5.97
CA ARG A 12 -3.75 3.31 -5.12
C ARG A 12 -3.48 4.49 -4.21
N ALA A 13 -3.05 4.18 -3.00
CA ALA A 13 -2.63 5.17 -2.04
C ALA A 13 -1.49 4.62 -1.20
N THR A 14 -0.57 5.49 -0.82
CA THR A 14 0.56 5.13 0.03
C THR A 14 0.38 5.76 1.39
N PHE A 15 0.62 4.98 2.44
CA PHE A 15 0.53 5.43 3.82
C PHE A 15 1.86 5.18 4.52
N ARG A 16 2.25 6.10 5.38
CA ARG A 16 3.46 6.00 6.18
C ARG A 16 3.10 5.86 7.65
N ASN A 17 3.81 4.97 8.36
CA ASN A 17 3.60 4.78 9.79
C ASN A 17 3.97 6.05 10.56
N ILE A 18 3.13 6.45 11.52
CA ILE A 18 3.35 7.68 12.30
C ILE A 18 4.48 7.54 13.31
N ARG A 19 4.87 6.31 13.66
CA ARG A 19 5.94 6.04 14.62
C ARG A 19 7.25 5.62 13.97
N ASN A 20 7.17 5.12 12.74
CA ASN A 20 8.34 4.67 11.99
C ASN A 20 8.28 5.25 10.59
N GLU A 21 9.09 6.26 10.34
CA GLU A 21 9.10 6.97 9.07
C GLU A 21 9.53 6.13 7.87
N HIS A 22 10.12 4.96 8.12
CA HIS A 22 10.56 4.05 7.06
C HIS A 22 9.54 2.97 6.73
N LYS A 23 8.51 2.82 7.54
CA LYS A 23 7.50 1.78 7.35
C LYS A 23 6.31 2.31 6.57
N PHE A 24 5.97 1.63 5.47
CA PHE A 24 4.93 2.05 4.55
C PHE A 24 3.94 0.92 4.26
N ILE A 25 2.75 1.32 3.90
CA ILE A 25 1.73 0.43 3.35
C ILE A 25 1.20 1.07 2.07
N ASP A 26 1.23 0.31 0.98
CA ASP A 26 0.52 0.67 -0.23
C ASP A 26 -0.82 -0.05 -0.22
N VAL A 27 -1.89 0.69 -0.36
CA VAL A 27 -3.24 0.16 -0.44
C VAL A 27 -3.67 0.19 -1.89
N VAL A 28 -4.17 -0.94 -2.37
CA VAL A 28 -4.70 -1.06 -3.72
C VAL A 28 -6.17 -1.43 -3.61
N HIS A 29 -7.04 -0.62 -4.19
CA HIS A 29 -8.46 -0.86 -4.23
C HIS A 29 -8.87 -1.13 -5.68
N HIS A 30 -9.21 -2.37 -5.96
CA HIS A 30 -9.68 -2.75 -7.29
C HIS A 30 -11.16 -2.44 -7.45
N GLY A 31 -11.57 -2.25 -8.70
CA GLY A 31 -12.96 -1.95 -9.01
C GLY A 31 -13.95 -3.04 -8.62
N ASP A 32 -13.48 -4.25 -8.30
CA ASP A 32 -14.32 -5.32 -7.79
C ASP A 32 -14.69 -5.14 -6.31
N GLY A 33 -14.24 -4.08 -5.68
CA GLY A 33 -14.52 -3.78 -4.28
C GLY A 33 -13.56 -4.39 -3.29
N HIS A 34 -12.58 -5.15 -3.74
CA HIS A 34 -11.59 -5.77 -2.86
C HIS A 34 -10.41 -4.83 -2.60
N TYR A 35 -9.92 -4.90 -1.37
CA TYR A 35 -8.74 -4.14 -0.96
C TYR A 35 -7.56 -5.08 -0.83
N TYR A 36 -6.39 -4.56 -1.18
CA TYR A 36 -5.12 -5.27 -1.08
C TYR A 36 -4.10 -4.37 -0.42
N MET A 37 -3.15 -4.97 0.26
CA MET A 37 -2.15 -4.27 1.03
C MET A 37 -0.76 -4.80 0.69
N ILE A 38 0.18 -3.88 0.52
CA ILE A 38 1.60 -4.21 0.37
C ILE A 38 2.34 -3.49 1.48
N GLN A 39 3.02 -4.25 2.34
CA GLN A 39 3.79 -3.67 3.43
C GLN A 39 5.27 -3.70 3.12
N TYR A 40 5.97 -2.62 3.41
CA TYR A 40 7.41 -2.58 3.18
C TYR A 40 8.11 -1.57 4.10
N ILE A 41 9.42 -1.77 4.23
CA ILE A 41 10.32 -0.82 4.88
C ILE A 41 11.17 -0.22 3.78
N LYS A 42 11.23 1.10 3.71
CA LYS A 42 11.99 1.81 2.69
C LYS A 42 13.01 2.74 3.34
N HIS A 43 14.27 2.57 2.94
CA HIS A 43 15.35 3.47 3.34
C HIS A 43 15.91 4.18 2.11
N GLU A 44 15.88 5.48 2.14
CA GLU A 44 16.48 6.30 1.08
C GLU A 44 17.91 6.65 1.50
N LEU A 45 18.86 5.98 0.87
CA LEU A 45 20.28 6.22 1.09
C LEU A 45 20.78 7.20 0.03
N PRO A 46 21.95 7.85 0.26
CA PRO A 46 22.46 8.81 -0.73
C PRO A 46 22.67 8.22 -2.12
N GLU A 47 23.00 6.94 -2.22
CA GLU A 47 23.32 6.29 -3.49
C GLU A 47 22.19 5.46 -4.07
N ARG A 48 21.23 5.05 -3.24
CA ARG A 48 20.15 4.17 -3.68
C ARG A 48 19.03 4.11 -2.66
N THR A 49 17.88 3.63 -3.10
CA THR A 49 16.74 3.34 -2.22
C THR A 49 16.67 1.83 -2.00
N VAL A 50 16.59 1.44 -0.75
CA VAL A 50 16.46 0.03 -0.37
C VAL A 50 15.04 -0.22 0.12
N VAL A 51 14.36 -1.20 -0.48
CA VAL A 51 13.00 -1.57 -0.10
C VAL A 51 12.98 -3.03 0.32
N ASN A 52 12.47 -3.28 1.52
CA ASN A 52 12.30 -4.64 2.05
C ASN A 52 10.82 -4.90 2.25
N TYR A 53 10.26 -5.79 1.44
CA TYR A 53 8.86 -6.15 1.53
C TYR A 53 8.62 -7.09 2.70
N MET A 54 7.54 -6.84 3.42
CA MET A 54 7.18 -7.60 4.62
C MET A 54 6.10 -8.63 4.31
N GLY A 55 6.07 -9.68 5.15
CA GLY A 55 5.03 -10.69 5.01
C GLY A 55 5.26 -11.71 3.93
N THR A 56 6.44 -11.73 3.31
CA THR A 56 6.79 -12.70 2.28
C THR A 56 8.02 -13.50 2.71
N ARG A 57 8.12 -14.74 2.27
CA ARG A 57 9.26 -15.59 2.59
C ARG A 57 10.56 -15.12 1.94
N CYS A 58 10.46 -14.57 0.74
CA CYS A 58 11.62 -14.22 -0.07
C CYS A 58 11.85 -12.72 -0.18
N GLY A 59 11.07 -11.91 0.54
CA GLY A 59 11.17 -10.46 0.43
C GLY A 59 10.67 -9.90 -0.89
N HIS A 60 9.95 -10.68 -1.66
CA HIS A 60 9.38 -10.20 -2.91
C HIS A 60 8.14 -9.35 -2.66
N LYS A 61 7.93 -8.39 -3.55
CA LYS A 61 6.73 -7.58 -3.52
C LYS A 61 5.50 -8.47 -3.69
N GLN A 62 4.62 -8.44 -2.70
CA GLN A 62 3.41 -9.24 -2.74
C GLN A 62 2.25 -8.47 -2.14
N LYS A 63 1.13 -8.54 -2.82
CA LYS A 63 -0.11 -7.90 -2.46
C LYS A 63 -0.98 -8.91 -1.73
N PHE A 64 -1.47 -8.54 -0.54
CA PHE A 64 -2.33 -9.39 0.27
C PHE A 64 -3.74 -8.83 0.30
N ARG A 65 -4.73 -9.68 0.04
CA ARG A 65 -6.12 -9.28 0.18
C ARG A 65 -6.45 -9.05 1.65
N ILE A 66 -7.17 -7.96 1.93
CA ILE A 66 -7.51 -7.58 3.30
C ILE A 66 -8.94 -7.04 3.33
N GLY A 67 -9.66 -7.31 4.42
CA GLY A 67 -10.97 -6.74 4.63
C GLY A 67 -10.88 -5.25 4.97
N LYS A 68 -11.89 -4.51 4.56
CA LYS A 68 -11.92 -3.06 4.77
C LYS A 68 -11.80 -2.68 6.25
N ALA A 69 -12.53 -3.37 7.13
CA ALA A 69 -12.51 -3.06 8.56
C ALA A 69 -11.13 -3.31 9.16
N THR A 70 -10.49 -4.41 8.79
CA THR A 70 -9.14 -4.74 9.24
C THR A 70 -8.14 -3.72 8.74
N LEU A 71 -8.25 -3.33 7.46
CA LEU A 71 -7.38 -2.32 6.87
C LEU A 71 -7.51 -0.99 7.60
N MET A 72 -8.73 -0.54 7.87
CA MET A 72 -8.96 0.72 8.58
C MET A 72 -8.34 0.70 9.97
N GLY A 73 -8.41 -0.44 10.67
CA GLY A 73 -7.77 -0.59 11.97
C GLY A 73 -6.25 -0.47 11.89
N ILE A 74 -5.64 -1.08 10.88
CA ILE A 74 -4.21 -0.98 10.66
C ILE A 74 -3.81 0.46 10.34
N LEU A 75 -4.57 1.14 9.50
CA LEU A 75 -4.25 2.50 9.05
C LEU A 75 -4.42 3.57 10.13
N GLU A 76 -4.96 3.23 11.29
CA GLU A 76 -5.04 4.16 12.42
C GLU A 76 -3.66 4.66 12.85
N ASP A 77 -2.62 3.82 12.67
CA ASP A 77 -1.24 4.17 13.00
C ASP A 77 -0.47 4.72 11.79
N TYR A 78 -1.18 5.05 10.72
CA TYR A 78 -0.57 5.50 9.48
C TYR A 78 -1.18 6.82 9.01
N LYS A 79 -0.40 7.54 8.24
CA LYS A 79 -0.83 8.79 7.63
C LYS A 79 -0.63 8.70 6.13
N LYS A 80 -1.63 9.14 5.37
CA LYS A 80 -1.54 9.14 3.91
C LYS A 80 -0.42 10.06 3.45
N VAL A 81 0.41 9.54 2.56
CA VAL A 81 1.47 10.30 1.92
C VAL A 81 0.86 11.00 0.72
N GLU A 82 0.91 12.32 0.71
CA GLU A 82 0.40 13.09 -0.40
C GLU A 82 1.51 13.28 -1.42
N GLU A 83 1.16 13.03 -2.68
CA GLU A 83 2.05 13.32 -3.78
C GLU A 83 1.88 14.79 -4.17
N VAL A 84 3.00 15.42 -4.39
CA VAL A 84 3.03 16.82 -4.81
C VAL A 84 3.18 16.89 -6.32
#